data_f8beb5c47fc8d538d1163e4da5a6a295
#
_entry.id   f8beb5c47fc8d538d1163e4da5a6a295
#
_cell.length_a   1.000
_cell.length_b   1.000
_cell.length_c   1.000
_cell.angle_alpha   90.00
_cell.angle_beta   90.00
_cell.angle_gamma   90.00
#
_symmetry.space_group_name_H-M   'P 1'
#
loop_
_entity.id
_entity.type
_entity.pdbx_description
1 polymer ?
#
loop_
_entity_poly.entity_id
_entity_poly.type
_entity_poly.pdbx_seq_one_letter_code
_entity_poly.pdbx_strand_id
1 'polypeptide(L)'
;MRSAHFFSLITNIWSLLEALMIIRIKSGNTNCYLLFRESTKKSVLIDAGVSLDHTFLERLQANGYLSQIALVILTHGHYDHVGHAAMLQNRFHIPVAIHRNELERVTQGIMDFPPAKGFISNTFRKSTMSGMEKSTYQKFVPDIVLDGSRILSSFPEIEILHLPGHTKGSIGIIFEDSLFAGDLVMNMPVPSKSWFAENFSELQQSIERISNLRLKRVYPGHGKSFSGQWINHL
;
A
#
# COMPACT_ATOMS: atom_id res chain seq x y z
N MET A 1 -44.18 7.36 -24.43
CA MET A 1 -43.53 6.40 -23.48
C MET A 1 -42.13 5.92 -23.89
N ARG A 2 -41.48 6.45 -24.95
CA ARG A 2 -40.12 6.00 -25.39
C ARG A 2 -38.95 6.87 -24.87
N SER A 3 -39.19 8.05 -24.28
CA SER A 3 -38.13 8.98 -23.87
C SER A 3 -37.55 8.69 -22.47
N ALA A 4 -38.34 8.12 -21.55
CA ALA A 4 -37.91 7.86 -20.19
C ALA A 4 -36.89 6.71 -20.07
N HIS A 5 -36.99 5.68 -20.95
CA HIS A 5 -36.04 4.55 -20.98
C HIS A 5 -34.69 4.95 -21.56
N PHE A 6 -34.64 5.93 -22.47
CA PHE A 6 -33.37 6.38 -23.06
C PHE A 6 -32.56 7.23 -22.06
N PHE A 7 -33.21 8.06 -21.25
CA PHE A 7 -32.57 8.81 -20.17
C PHE A 7 -32.03 7.93 -19.05
N SER A 8 -32.76 6.86 -18.69
CA SER A 8 -32.33 5.87 -17.68
C SER A 8 -31.11 5.07 -18.15
N LEU A 9 -31.01 4.75 -19.43
CA LEU A 9 -29.84 4.08 -20.02
C LEU A 9 -28.62 5.00 -20.08
N ILE A 10 -28.79 6.27 -20.41
CA ILE A 10 -27.69 7.25 -20.46
C ILE A 10 -27.17 7.53 -19.05
N THR A 11 -28.03 7.71 -18.05
CA THR A 11 -27.60 7.92 -16.66
C THR A 11 -26.88 6.69 -16.10
N ASN A 12 -27.28 5.46 -16.47
CA ASN A 12 -26.54 4.26 -16.10
C ASN A 12 -25.18 4.12 -16.81
N ILE A 13 -25.04 4.62 -18.03
CA ILE A 13 -23.75 4.60 -18.75
C ILE A 13 -22.78 5.64 -18.16
N TRP A 14 -23.27 6.80 -17.72
CA TRP A 14 -22.44 7.80 -17.04
C TRP A 14 -21.97 7.38 -15.64
N SER A 15 -22.77 6.57 -14.92
CA SER A 15 -22.34 5.98 -13.64
C SER A 15 -21.31 4.86 -13.80
N LEU A 16 -21.20 4.25 -14.98
CA LEU A 16 -20.22 3.19 -15.32
C LEU A 16 -18.87 3.74 -15.83
N LEU A 17 -18.79 5.05 -16.11
CA LEU A 17 -17.57 5.74 -16.59
C LEU A 17 -16.90 6.59 -15.51
N GLU A 18 -17.07 6.26 -14.23
CA GLU A 18 -16.23 6.84 -13.19
C GLU A 18 -14.81 6.31 -13.37
N ALA A 19 -13.98 7.12 -14.02
CA ALA A 19 -12.59 6.76 -14.26
C ALA A 19 -11.89 6.57 -12.91
N LEU A 20 -11.65 5.32 -12.57
CA LEU A 20 -10.80 4.92 -11.47
C LEU A 20 -9.35 5.01 -11.94
N MET A 21 -8.56 5.86 -11.28
CA MET A 21 -7.16 6.03 -11.60
C MET A 21 -6.28 5.51 -10.48
N ILE A 22 -5.30 4.70 -10.85
CA ILE A 22 -4.23 4.24 -9.99
C ILE A 22 -2.96 4.96 -10.43
N ILE A 23 -2.43 5.83 -9.58
CA ILE A 23 -1.22 6.60 -9.86
C ILE A 23 -0.12 6.08 -8.96
N ARG A 24 0.96 5.58 -9.57
CA ARG A 24 2.15 5.18 -8.84
C ARG A 24 3.06 6.38 -8.60
N ILE A 25 3.42 6.62 -7.35
CA ILE A 25 4.33 7.66 -6.91
C ILE A 25 5.54 6.96 -6.27
N LYS A 26 6.71 7.06 -6.89
CA LYS A 26 7.93 6.48 -6.32
C LYS A 26 8.48 7.35 -5.20
N SER A 27 8.98 6.70 -4.15
CA SER A 27 9.78 7.34 -3.10
C SER A 27 10.98 6.45 -2.82
N GLY A 28 12.15 6.85 -3.30
CA GLY A 28 13.30 5.97 -3.35
C GLY A 28 13.02 4.69 -4.17
N ASN A 29 13.19 3.52 -3.57
CA ASN A 29 12.87 2.23 -4.18
C ASN A 29 11.44 1.76 -3.89
N THR A 30 10.72 2.44 -3.01
CA THR A 30 9.34 2.10 -2.62
C THR A 30 8.33 2.73 -3.57
N ASN A 31 7.26 2.02 -3.83
CA ASN A 31 6.11 2.50 -4.57
C ASN A 31 5.00 2.88 -3.58
N CYS A 32 4.55 4.12 -3.64
CA CYS A 32 3.30 4.55 -3.07
C CYS A 32 2.25 4.61 -4.18
N TYR A 33 0.98 4.42 -3.83
CA TYR A 33 -0.09 4.42 -4.83
C TYR A 33 -1.22 5.34 -4.40
N LEU A 34 -1.63 6.21 -5.31
CA LEU A 34 -2.80 7.05 -5.11
C LEU A 34 -3.98 6.41 -5.85
N LEU A 35 -5.00 6.06 -5.09
CA LEU A 35 -6.28 5.59 -5.61
C LEU A 35 -7.20 6.80 -5.71
N PHE A 36 -7.56 7.16 -6.92
CA PHE A 36 -8.33 8.35 -7.21
C PHE A 36 -9.64 8.00 -7.89
N ARG A 37 -10.74 8.57 -7.38
CA ARG A 37 -12.05 8.52 -8.02
C ARG A 37 -12.42 9.93 -8.46
N GLU A 38 -12.61 10.12 -9.75
CA GLU A 38 -12.84 11.44 -10.34
C GLU A 38 -14.11 12.11 -9.81
N SER A 39 -15.18 11.34 -9.57
CA SER A 39 -16.47 11.86 -9.09
C SER A 39 -16.42 12.48 -7.70
N THR A 40 -15.65 11.94 -6.78
CA THR A 40 -15.59 12.40 -5.39
C THR A 40 -14.50 13.42 -5.13
N LYS A 41 -13.52 13.55 -6.05
CA LYS A 41 -12.27 14.31 -5.88
C LYS A 41 -11.53 13.95 -4.57
N LYS A 42 -11.82 12.76 -4.01
CA LYS A 42 -11.14 12.21 -2.84
C LYS A 42 -10.27 11.04 -3.28
N SER A 43 -9.12 10.94 -2.68
CA SER A 43 -8.18 9.87 -2.96
C SER A 43 -7.71 9.20 -1.68
N VAL A 44 -7.24 7.97 -1.82
CA VAL A 44 -6.56 7.23 -0.77
C VAL A 44 -5.10 7.04 -1.20
N LEU A 45 -4.18 7.41 -0.34
CA LEU A 45 -2.76 7.15 -0.54
C LEU A 45 -2.38 5.85 0.18
N ILE A 46 -1.83 4.91 -0.56
CA ILE A 46 -1.25 3.66 -0.03
C ILE A 46 0.24 3.88 0.12
N ASP A 47 0.73 3.75 1.34
CA ASP A 47 2.09 4.02 1.79
C ASP A 47 2.55 5.48 1.63
N ALA A 48 3.51 5.87 2.45
CA ALA A 48 3.98 7.25 2.60
C ALA A 48 5.48 7.41 2.29
N GLY A 49 6.08 6.42 1.63
CA GLY A 49 7.44 6.46 1.14
C GLY A 49 8.52 6.55 2.23
N VAL A 50 9.74 6.90 1.82
CA VAL A 50 10.92 7.03 2.67
C VAL A 50 11.17 8.48 3.07
N SER A 51 11.45 8.74 4.35
CA SER A 51 11.65 10.10 4.89
C SER A 51 12.79 10.89 4.23
N LEU A 52 13.80 10.19 3.70
CA LEU A 52 14.93 10.83 2.99
C LEU A 52 14.55 11.36 1.59
N ASP A 53 13.39 11.02 1.07
CA ASP A 53 12.89 11.60 -0.17
C ASP A 53 12.18 12.94 0.10
N HIS A 54 12.97 13.97 0.31
CA HIS A 54 12.49 15.31 0.63
C HIS A 54 11.57 15.91 -0.45
N THR A 55 11.59 15.38 -1.67
CA THR A 55 10.76 15.84 -2.79
C THR A 55 9.41 15.12 -2.90
N PHE A 56 9.16 14.09 -2.09
CA PHE A 56 7.93 13.30 -2.17
C PHE A 56 6.66 14.15 -1.99
N LEU A 57 6.63 14.97 -0.92
CA LEU A 57 5.48 15.84 -0.64
C LEU A 57 5.35 16.98 -1.65
N GLU A 58 6.47 17.51 -2.13
CA GLU A 58 6.49 18.53 -3.20
C GLU A 58 5.86 17.98 -4.49
N ARG A 59 6.18 16.73 -4.87
CA ARG A 59 5.56 16.09 -6.02
C ARG A 59 4.06 15.86 -5.85
N LEU A 60 3.60 15.47 -4.64
CA LEU A 60 2.18 15.37 -4.34
C LEU A 60 1.49 16.73 -4.46
N GLN A 61 2.12 17.79 -3.97
CA GLN A 61 1.58 19.15 -4.01
C GLN A 61 1.56 19.73 -5.43
N ALA A 62 2.66 19.61 -6.17
CA ALA A 62 2.80 20.15 -7.53
C ALA A 62 1.79 19.54 -8.52
N ASN A 63 1.39 18.28 -8.30
CA ASN A 63 0.36 17.62 -9.09
C ASN A 63 -1.06 17.81 -8.55
N GLY A 64 -1.25 18.59 -7.50
CA GLY A 64 -2.57 18.84 -6.89
C GLY A 64 -3.13 17.66 -6.10
N TYR A 65 -2.37 16.58 -5.90
CA TYR A 65 -2.86 15.37 -5.24
C TYR A 65 -3.00 15.55 -3.73
N LEU A 66 -2.10 16.33 -3.10
CA LEU A 66 -2.06 16.47 -1.66
C LEU A 66 -3.38 16.98 -1.06
N SER A 67 -4.05 17.92 -1.72
CA SER A 67 -5.36 18.46 -1.30
C SER A 67 -6.52 17.48 -1.51
N GLN A 68 -6.30 16.40 -2.22
CA GLN A 68 -7.32 15.40 -2.54
C GLN A 68 -7.20 14.15 -1.67
N ILE A 69 -6.05 13.94 -1.00
CA ILE A 69 -5.84 12.78 -0.13
C ILE A 69 -6.74 12.91 1.10
N ALA A 70 -7.68 12.00 1.23
CA ALA A 70 -8.60 11.94 2.35
C ALA A 70 -8.21 10.89 3.41
N LEU A 71 -7.32 9.96 3.05
CA LEU A 71 -6.83 8.90 3.93
C LEU A 71 -5.48 8.40 3.44
N VAL A 72 -4.57 8.12 4.36
CA VAL A 72 -3.37 7.31 4.12
C VAL A 72 -3.58 5.94 4.71
N ILE A 73 -3.34 4.87 3.95
CA ILE A 73 -3.34 3.49 4.43
C ILE A 73 -1.92 2.95 4.31
N LEU A 74 -1.34 2.57 5.43
CA LEU A 74 0.00 1.99 5.48
C LEU A 74 -0.10 0.47 5.40
N THR A 75 0.60 -0.13 4.44
CA THR A 75 0.60 -1.59 4.26
C THR A 75 1.28 -2.31 5.43
N HIS A 76 2.30 -1.69 6.01
CA HIS A 76 3.04 -2.14 7.20
C HIS A 76 3.91 -1.00 7.75
N GLY A 77 4.63 -1.25 8.84
CA GLY A 77 5.34 -0.21 9.61
C GLY A 77 6.81 -0.01 9.27
N HIS A 78 7.36 -0.55 8.17
CA HIS A 78 8.76 -0.32 7.84
C HIS A 78 9.02 1.13 7.37
N TYR A 79 10.23 1.60 7.66
CA TYR A 79 10.67 2.99 7.50
C TYR A 79 10.44 3.59 6.11
N ASP A 80 10.53 2.77 5.08
CA ASP A 80 10.37 3.20 3.69
C ASP A 80 8.91 3.19 3.20
N HIS A 81 7.99 2.72 4.04
CA HIS A 81 6.55 2.78 3.82
C HIS A 81 5.86 3.85 4.67
N VAL A 82 6.43 4.21 5.82
CA VAL A 82 5.83 5.16 6.77
C VAL A 82 6.51 6.54 6.80
N GLY A 83 7.54 6.76 6.00
CA GLY A 83 8.48 7.88 6.12
C GLY A 83 7.86 9.27 6.23
N HIS A 84 6.79 9.55 5.51
CA HIS A 84 6.09 10.85 5.54
C HIS A 84 4.74 10.81 6.27
N ALA A 85 4.37 9.66 6.88
CA ALA A 85 3.06 9.50 7.52
C ALA A 85 2.80 10.54 8.62
N ALA A 86 3.76 10.74 9.52
CA ALA A 86 3.65 11.75 10.58
C ALA A 86 3.47 13.17 10.03
N MET A 87 4.14 13.52 8.93
CA MET A 87 4.02 14.84 8.31
C MET A 87 2.67 15.02 7.61
N LEU A 88 2.18 13.98 6.91
CA LEU A 88 0.85 13.99 6.31
C LEU A 88 -0.23 14.17 7.37
N GLN A 89 -0.10 13.49 8.51
CA GLN A 89 -1.03 13.60 9.64
C GLN A 89 -0.95 14.97 10.30
N ASN A 90 0.24 15.39 10.77
CA ASN A 90 0.37 16.55 11.65
C ASN A 90 0.26 17.89 10.90
N ARG A 91 0.81 17.97 9.68
CA ARG A 91 0.84 19.21 8.91
C ARG A 91 -0.33 19.40 7.98
N PHE A 92 -0.81 18.27 7.39
CA PHE A 92 -1.87 18.32 6.39
C PHE A 92 -3.20 17.79 6.91
N HIS A 93 -3.24 17.33 8.17
CA HIS A 93 -4.44 16.81 8.84
C HIS A 93 -5.10 15.65 8.06
N ILE A 94 -4.28 14.85 7.39
CA ILE A 94 -4.73 13.67 6.66
C ILE A 94 -4.69 12.48 7.62
N PRO A 95 -5.81 11.81 7.88
CA PRO A 95 -5.83 10.66 8.78
C PRO A 95 -4.99 9.51 8.23
N VAL A 96 -4.31 8.80 9.15
CA VAL A 96 -3.44 7.67 8.85
C VAL A 96 -4.01 6.40 9.47
N ALA A 97 -4.16 5.37 8.65
CA ALA A 97 -4.60 4.04 9.04
C ALA A 97 -3.46 3.03 8.97
N ILE A 98 -3.34 2.15 9.97
CA ILE A 98 -2.38 1.04 9.99
C ILE A 98 -2.97 -0.14 10.77
N HIS A 99 -2.48 -1.35 10.51
CA HIS A 99 -2.90 -2.53 11.25
C HIS A 99 -2.42 -2.50 12.71
N ARG A 100 -3.25 -3.02 13.63
CA ARG A 100 -2.99 -3.07 15.08
C ARG A 100 -1.61 -3.60 15.44
N ASN A 101 -1.15 -4.63 14.76
CA ASN A 101 0.14 -5.28 15.04
C ASN A 101 1.37 -4.44 14.65
N GLU A 102 1.17 -3.28 13.99
CA GLU A 102 2.22 -2.30 13.66
C GLU A 102 2.27 -1.12 14.64
N LEU A 103 1.32 -1.01 15.58
CA LEU A 103 1.22 0.14 16.48
C LEU A 103 2.51 0.40 17.26
N GLU A 104 3.06 -0.64 17.87
CA GLU A 104 4.28 -0.51 18.66
C GLU A 104 5.42 0.04 17.79
N ARG A 105 5.58 -0.50 16.56
CA ARG A 105 6.62 -0.07 15.62
C ARG A 105 6.54 1.42 15.31
N VAL A 106 5.37 1.91 14.94
CA VAL A 106 5.21 3.32 14.50
C VAL A 106 5.14 4.31 15.65
N THR A 107 4.65 3.90 16.84
CA THR A 107 4.58 4.78 18.01
C THR A 107 5.91 4.90 18.75
N GLN A 108 6.75 3.89 18.67
CA GLN A 108 8.08 3.91 19.28
C GLN A 108 9.18 4.29 18.29
N GLY A 109 8.91 4.24 16.98
CA GLY A 109 9.88 4.52 15.94
C GLY A 109 10.90 3.38 15.77
N ILE A 110 10.43 2.12 15.88
CA ILE A 110 11.31 0.95 15.78
C ILE A 110 11.80 0.80 14.34
N MET A 111 13.11 0.71 14.21
CA MET A 111 13.85 0.55 12.96
C MET A 111 14.49 -0.85 12.92
N ASP A 112 13.65 -1.86 12.76
CA ASP A 112 14.11 -3.23 12.56
C ASP A 112 14.01 -3.65 11.09
N PHE A 113 14.80 -4.63 10.71
CA PHE A 113 14.76 -5.19 9.37
C PHE A 113 14.58 -6.72 9.49
N PRO A 114 13.54 -7.27 8.85
CA PRO A 114 13.20 -8.67 9.03
C PRO A 114 14.29 -9.61 8.52
N PRO A 115 14.32 -10.86 9.02
CA PRO A 115 15.22 -11.89 8.53
C PRO A 115 15.12 -12.11 7.03
N ALA A 116 16.26 -12.45 6.40
CA ALA A 116 16.32 -12.81 4.99
C ALA A 116 16.40 -14.34 4.83
N LYS A 117 15.82 -14.88 3.77
CA LYS A 117 15.93 -16.30 3.41
C LYS A 117 16.86 -16.47 2.20
N GLY A 118 17.96 -17.18 2.41
CA GLY A 118 18.95 -17.50 1.37
C GLY A 118 20.16 -16.57 1.36
N PHE A 119 21.23 -17.02 0.65
CA PHE A 119 22.53 -16.35 0.66
C PHE A 119 22.51 -14.97 -0.01
N ILE A 120 21.87 -14.87 -1.17
CA ILE A 120 21.75 -13.61 -1.96
C ILE A 120 20.97 -12.57 -1.16
N SER A 121 19.83 -12.97 -0.56
CA SER A 121 19.01 -12.09 0.26
C SER A 121 19.73 -11.59 1.51
N ASN A 122 20.55 -12.43 2.12
CA ASN A 122 21.38 -12.04 3.26
C ASN A 122 22.46 -11.02 2.90
N THR A 123 23.07 -11.14 1.72
CA THR A 123 24.05 -10.16 1.22
C THR A 123 23.36 -8.83 0.92
N PHE A 124 22.21 -8.86 0.28
CA PHE A 124 21.39 -7.67 0.00
C PHE A 124 20.91 -7.01 1.30
N ARG A 125 20.50 -7.81 2.30
CA ARG A 125 20.12 -7.32 3.62
C ARG A 125 21.21 -6.47 4.28
N LYS A 126 22.46 -6.94 4.26
CA LYS A 126 23.60 -6.20 4.84
C LYS A 126 23.81 -4.84 4.17
N SER A 127 23.70 -4.79 2.85
CA SER A 127 23.80 -3.53 2.09
C SER A 127 22.64 -2.55 2.42
N THR A 128 21.43 -3.09 2.55
CA THR A 128 20.24 -2.29 2.86
C THR A 128 20.27 -1.76 4.29
N MET A 129 20.74 -2.55 5.26
CA MET A 129 20.87 -2.12 6.65
C MET A 129 21.81 -0.92 6.81
N SER A 130 22.90 -0.85 6.07
CA SER A 130 23.80 0.31 6.08
C SER A 130 23.13 1.60 5.57
N GLY A 131 22.17 1.49 4.64
CA GLY A 131 21.33 2.60 4.19
C GLY A 131 20.23 2.96 5.19
N MET A 132 19.66 1.95 5.84
CA MET A 132 18.57 2.09 6.81
C MET A 132 19.00 2.84 8.06
N GLU A 133 20.23 2.65 8.57
CA GLU A 133 20.77 3.38 9.73
C GLU A 133 20.70 4.92 9.58
N LYS A 134 20.64 5.39 8.32
CA LYS A 134 20.50 6.83 7.99
C LYS A 134 19.04 7.26 7.77
N SER A 135 18.11 6.30 7.71
CA SER A 135 16.71 6.52 7.33
C SER A 135 15.82 6.41 8.56
N THR A 136 15.79 7.47 9.36
CA THR A 136 14.83 7.57 10.47
C THR A 136 13.50 8.13 9.98
N TYR A 137 12.39 7.77 10.62
CA TYR A 137 11.10 8.41 10.41
C TYR A 137 10.59 9.01 11.72
N GLN A 138 9.75 10.03 11.61
CA GLN A 138 9.08 10.61 12.77
C GLN A 138 8.00 9.67 13.27
N LYS A 139 8.10 9.25 14.53
CA LYS A 139 7.07 8.44 15.19
C LYS A 139 5.73 9.18 15.27
N PHE A 140 4.65 8.43 15.21
CA PHE A 140 3.29 8.96 15.24
C PHE A 140 2.31 7.96 15.86
N VAL A 141 1.14 8.47 16.26
CA VAL A 141 0.00 7.65 16.68
C VAL A 141 -1.01 7.67 15.54
N PRO A 142 -1.34 6.52 14.93
CA PRO A 142 -2.27 6.50 13.82
C PRO A 142 -3.70 6.86 14.27
N ASP A 143 -4.47 7.53 13.40
CA ASP A 143 -5.86 7.92 13.67
C ASP A 143 -6.81 6.74 13.59
N ILE A 144 -6.49 5.77 12.73
CA ILE A 144 -7.33 4.60 12.47
C ILE A 144 -6.51 3.32 12.68
N VAL A 145 -6.94 2.52 13.64
CA VAL A 145 -6.38 1.20 13.89
C VAL A 145 -7.21 0.16 13.16
N LEU A 146 -6.58 -0.51 12.19
CA LEU A 146 -7.18 -1.62 11.46
C LEU A 146 -7.00 -2.91 12.26
N ASP A 147 -8.02 -3.75 12.27
CA ASP A 147 -8.03 -5.02 12.98
C ASP A 147 -8.62 -6.11 12.06
N GLY A 148 -7.79 -7.06 11.66
CA GLY A 148 -8.17 -8.11 10.72
C GLY A 148 -8.49 -7.60 9.31
N SER A 149 -9.22 -8.41 8.56
CA SER A 149 -9.69 -8.06 7.22
C SER A 149 -11.05 -7.37 7.28
N ARG A 150 -11.22 -6.27 6.53
CA ARG A 150 -12.46 -5.46 6.59
C ARG A 150 -12.65 -4.59 5.35
N ILE A 151 -13.89 -4.21 5.09
CA ILE A 151 -14.23 -3.14 4.15
C ILE A 151 -14.23 -1.80 4.93
N LEU A 152 -13.68 -0.76 4.34
CA LEU A 152 -13.66 0.58 4.95
C LEU A 152 -15.01 1.26 4.73
N SER A 153 -15.69 1.66 5.81
CA SER A 153 -17.00 2.32 5.71
C SER A 153 -16.95 3.64 4.93
N SER A 154 -15.85 4.38 5.01
CA SER A 154 -15.66 5.64 4.28
C SER A 154 -15.24 5.46 2.82
N PHE A 155 -14.79 4.27 2.45
CA PHE A 155 -14.35 3.87 1.12
C PHE A 155 -14.79 2.42 0.87
N PRO A 156 -16.08 2.19 0.62
CA PRO A 156 -16.66 0.83 0.54
C PRO A 156 -16.11 0.00 -0.63
N GLU A 157 -15.48 0.63 -1.59
CA GLU A 157 -14.76 -0.02 -2.69
C GLU A 157 -13.38 -0.56 -2.29
N ILE A 158 -12.91 -0.25 -1.07
CA ILE A 158 -11.60 -0.70 -0.56
C ILE A 158 -11.82 -1.80 0.46
N GLU A 159 -11.30 -2.99 0.15
CA GLU A 159 -11.21 -4.09 1.09
C GLU A 159 -9.78 -4.22 1.61
N ILE A 160 -9.64 -4.29 2.92
CA ILE A 160 -8.38 -4.55 3.61
C ILE A 160 -8.29 -6.05 3.89
N LEU A 161 -7.17 -6.67 3.51
CA LEU A 161 -6.84 -8.04 3.84
C LEU A 161 -5.67 -8.07 4.81
N HIS A 162 -5.83 -8.71 5.96
CA HIS A 162 -4.69 -9.00 6.84
C HIS A 162 -3.88 -10.14 6.23
N LEU A 163 -2.64 -9.86 5.85
CA LEU A 163 -1.72 -10.75 5.15
C LEU A 163 -0.35 -10.79 5.87
N PRO A 164 -0.30 -11.39 7.07
CA PRO A 164 0.92 -11.41 7.86
C PRO A 164 2.02 -12.24 7.21
N GLY A 165 3.23 -12.01 7.69
CA GLY A 165 4.41 -12.78 7.32
C GLY A 165 5.62 -11.90 7.04
N HIS A 166 5.52 -10.91 6.14
CA HIS A 166 6.58 -9.91 5.98
C HIS A 166 6.76 -9.13 7.30
N THR A 167 5.65 -8.59 7.83
CA THR A 167 5.50 -8.23 9.24
C THR A 167 4.24 -8.86 9.80
N LYS A 168 4.07 -8.85 11.14
CA LYS A 168 2.85 -9.36 11.80
C LYS A 168 1.59 -8.57 11.43
N GLY A 169 1.76 -7.29 11.11
CA GLY A 169 0.66 -6.39 10.75
C GLY A 169 0.54 -6.09 9.28
N SER A 170 1.28 -6.78 8.41
CA SER A 170 1.18 -6.58 6.96
C SER A 170 -0.23 -6.75 6.46
N ILE A 171 -0.69 -5.79 5.64
CA ILE A 171 -1.99 -5.82 4.97
C ILE A 171 -1.83 -5.69 3.46
N GLY A 172 -2.76 -6.27 2.73
CA GLY A 172 -3.02 -5.98 1.33
C GLY A 172 -4.29 -5.15 1.19
N ILE A 173 -4.34 -4.33 0.17
CA ILE A 173 -5.51 -3.51 -0.16
C ILE A 173 -6.06 -3.99 -1.49
N ILE A 174 -7.32 -4.46 -1.49
CA ILE A 174 -8.06 -4.77 -2.71
C ILE A 174 -8.83 -3.54 -3.13
N PHE A 175 -8.71 -3.22 -4.40
CA PHE A 175 -9.46 -2.18 -5.06
C PHE A 175 -9.84 -2.70 -6.44
N GLU A 176 -11.14 -2.99 -6.64
CA GLU A 176 -11.65 -3.75 -7.78
C GLU A 176 -10.99 -5.14 -7.91
N ASP A 177 -10.33 -5.40 -9.04
CA ASP A 177 -9.59 -6.64 -9.33
C ASP A 177 -8.06 -6.48 -9.16
N SER A 178 -7.65 -5.46 -8.42
CA SER A 178 -6.27 -5.10 -8.16
C SER A 178 -5.90 -5.27 -6.70
N LEU A 179 -4.72 -5.83 -6.43
CA LEU A 179 -4.14 -5.98 -5.11
C LEU A 179 -2.93 -5.06 -4.96
N PHE A 180 -2.94 -4.19 -3.96
CA PHE A 180 -1.75 -3.48 -3.47
C PHE A 180 -1.19 -4.29 -2.32
N ALA A 181 -0.08 -4.98 -2.59
CA ALA A 181 0.39 -6.08 -1.76
C ALA A 181 1.42 -5.66 -0.70
N GLY A 182 1.82 -4.38 -0.65
CA GLY A 182 2.99 -3.97 0.13
C GLY A 182 4.18 -4.88 -0.18
N ASP A 183 4.84 -5.36 0.86
CA ASP A 183 6.00 -6.23 0.75
C ASP A 183 5.71 -7.72 0.92
N LEU A 184 4.45 -8.13 0.78
CA LEU A 184 4.09 -9.55 0.68
C LEU A 184 4.77 -10.21 -0.52
N VAL A 185 4.80 -9.50 -1.64
CA VAL A 185 5.43 -9.87 -2.90
C VAL A 185 6.21 -8.69 -3.48
N MET A 186 7.20 -8.97 -4.31
CA MET A 186 8.00 -7.96 -5.00
C MET A 186 8.22 -8.35 -6.47
N ASN A 187 8.68 -7.39 -7.29
CA ASN A 187 9.02 -7.65 -8.69
C ASN A 187 10.40 -7.04 -9.02
N MET A 188 11.45 -7.70 -8.55
CA MET A 188 12.84 -7.25 -8.67
C MET A 188 13.80 -8.43 -8.94
N PRO A 189 14.11 -8.76 -10.19
CA PRO A 189 13.62 -8.27 -11.48
C PRO A 189 12.39 -9.02 -11.99
N VAL A 190 12.00 -10.12 -11.34
CA VAL A 190 10.83 -10.94 -11.66
C VAL A 190 9.91 -11.04 -10.45
N PRO A 191 8.60 -11.32 -10.65
CA PRO A 191 7.68 -11.52 -9.54
C PRO A 191 8.16 -12.64 -8.61
N SER A 192 8.21 -12.36 -7.31
CA SER A 192 8.64 -13.29 -6.26
C SER A 192 7.94 -12.99 -4.96
N LYS A 193 7.92 -13.98 -4.05
CA LYS A 193 7.64 -13.71 -2.63
C LYS A 193 8.65 -12.72 -2.08
N SER A 194 8.29 -12.05 -0.99
CA SER A 194 9.25 -11.24 -0.23
C SER A 194 10.49 -12.05 0.12
N TRP A 195 11.65 -11.43 -0.04
CA TRP A 195 12.93 -12.03 0.37
C TRP A 195 13.17 -11.88 1.88
N PHE A 196 12.36 -11.04 2.51
CA PHE A 196 12.46 -10.68 3.92
C PHE A 196 11.10 -10.92 4.59
N ALA A 197 11.09 -11.55 5.74
CA ALA A 197 9.87 -11.79 6.48
C ALA A 197 10.18 -12.07 7.96
N GLU A 198 9.32 -11.58 8.85
CA GLU A 198 9.34 -11.96 10.26
C GLU A 198 8.96 -13.44 10.42
N ASN A 199 8.02 -13.92 9.56
CA ASN A 199 7.58 -15.31 9.54
C ASN A 199 7.30 -15.79 8.10
N PHE A 200 8.19 -16.62 7.56
CA PHE A 200 8.07 -17.16 6.21
C PHE A 200 6.92 -18.16 6.04
N SER A 201 6.48 -18.82 7.11
CA SER A 201 5.32 -19.72 7.06
C SER A 201 4.02 -18.93 6.91
N GLU A 202 3.85 -17.85 7.69
CA GLU A 202 2.70 -16.95 7.54
C GLU A 202 2.72 -16.23 6.20
N LEU A 203 3.90 -15.81 5.71
CA LEU A 203 4.06 -15.24 4.38
C LEU A 203 3.51 -16.18 3.30
N GLN A 204 3.86 -17.47 3.38
CA GLN A 204 3.39 -18.49 2.45
C GLN A 204 1.85 -18.64 2.52
N GLN A 205 1.29 -18.72 3.73
CA GLN A 205 -0.17 -18.82 3.93
C GLN A 205 -0.90 -17.58 3.37
N SER A 206 -0.33 -16.39 3.55
CA SER A 206 -0.86 -15.15 2.99
C SER A 206 -0.85 -15.16 1.46
N ILE A 207 0.20 -15.69 0.84
CA ILE A 207 0.28 -15.87 -0.62
C ILE A 207 -0.75 -16.88 -1.11
N GLU A 208 -0.91 -18.01 -0.44
CA GLU A 208 -1.93 -19.01 -0.77
C GLU A 208 -3.35 -18.44 -0.64
N ARG A 209 -3.58 -17.58 0.35
CA ARG A 209 -4.87 -16.89 0.48
C ARG A 209 -5.17 -16.00 -0.72
N ILE A 210 -4.20 -15.20 -1.19
CA ILE A 210 -4.42 -14.30 -2.34
C ILE A 210 -4.43 -15.04 -3.67
N SER A 211 -3.84 -16.23 -3.79
CA SER A 211 -3.88 -17.05 -5.00
C SER A 211 -5.30 -17.52 -5.34
N ASN A 212 -6.18 -17.60 -4.35
CA ASN A 212 -7.60 -17.94 -4.54
C ASN A 212 -8.46 -16.74 -5.00
N LEU A 213 -7.87 -15.53 -5.07
CA LEU A 213 -8.57 -14.34 -5.53
C LEU A 213 -8.42 -14.16 -7.04
N ARG A 214 -9.48 -13.65 -7.69
CA ARG A 214 -9.47 -13.36 -9.13
C ARG A 214 -8.84 -11.99 -9.40
N LEU A 215 -7.51 -11.92 -9.23
CA LEU A 215 -6.76 -10.68 -9.41
C LEU A 215 -6.33 -10.52 -10.86
N LYS A 216 -6.57 -9.34 -11.45
CA LYS A 216 -5.99 -8.97 -12.75
C LYS A 216 -4.59 -8.40 -12.59
N ARG A 217 -4.38 -7.58 -11.56
CA ARG A 217 -3.13 -6.86 -11.37
C ARG A 217 -2.67 -6.88 -9.90
N VAL A 218 -1.37 -7.00 -9.71
CA VAL A 218 -0.72 -6.85 -8.40
C VAL A 218 0.25 -5.69 -8.43
N TYR A 219 0.16 -4.84 -7.42
CA TYR A 219 0.96 -3.64 -7.22
C TYR A 219 1.81 -3.84 -5.95
N PRO A 220 3.09 -4.23 -6.09
CA PRO A 220 3.97 -4.46 -4.96
C PRO A 220 4.56 -3.17 -4.41
N GLY A 221 5.02 -3.19 -3.16
CA GLY A 221 5.81 -2.10 -2.56
C GLY A 221 7.11 -1.85 -3.32
N HIS A 222 7.72 -2.90 -3.87
CA HIS A 222 8.97 -2.79 -4.63
C HIS A 222 8.89 -3.43 -6.01
N GLY A 223 9.37 -2.68 -7.03
CA GLY A 223 9.42 -3.13 -8.42
C GLY A 223 8.21 -2.71 -9.25
N LYS A 224 7.97 -3.39 -10.37
CA LYS A 224 6.86 -3.07 -11.30
C LYS A 224 5.61 -3.88 -10.93
N SER A 225 4.42 -3.33 -11.23
CA SER A 225 3.19 -4.12 -11.19
C SER A 225 3.23 -5.29 -12.17
N PHE A 226 2.51 -6.36 -11.88
CA PHE A 226 2.48 -7.56 -12.69
C PHE A 226 1.08 -8.19 -12.73
N SER A 227 0.86 -9.14 -13.65
CA SER A 227 -0.42 -9.85 -13.76
C SER A 227 -0.69 -10.69 -12.51
N GLY A 228 -1.94 -10.66 -12.01
CA GLY A 228 -2.35 -11.48 -10.88
C GLY A 228 -2.14 -12.98 -11.07
N GLN A 229 -2.13 -13.46 -12.31
CA GLN A 229 -1.85 -14.87 -12.62
C GLN A 229 -0.48 -15.36 -12.10
N TRP A 230 0.51 -14.46 -11.95
CA TRP A 230 1.82 -14.80 -11.41
C TRP A 230 1.79 -15.27 -9.96
N ILE A 231 0.77 -14.89 -9.19
CA ILE A 231 0.63 -15.29 -7.79
C ILE A 231 0.57 -16.83 -7.67
N ASN A 232 -0.03 -17.50 -8.63
CA ASN A 232 -0.15 -18.98 -8.65
C ASN A 232 1.20 -19.70 -8.89
N HIS A 233 2.26 -18.96 -9.20
CA HIS A 233 3.61 -19.48 -9.42
C HIS A 233 4.57 -19.09 -8.27
N LEU A 234 4.07 -18.43 -7.23
CA LEU A 234 4.81 -18.04 -6.04
C LEU A 234 4.52 -19.00 -4.87
#